data_108db192d825146f529f4c44435eae2f
#
_entry.id   108db192d825146f529f4c44435eae2f
#
_cell.length_a   1.000
_cell.length_b   1.000
_cell.length_c   1.000
_cell.angle_alpha   90.00
_cell.angle_beta   90.00
_cell.angle_gamma   90.00
#
_symmetry.space_group_name_H-M   'P 1'
#
loop_
_entity.id
_entity.type
_entity.pdbx_description
1 polymer ?
#
loop_
_entity_poly.entity_id
_entity_poly.type
_entity_poly.pdbx_seq_one_letter_code
_entity_poly.pdbx_strand_id
1 'polypeptide(L)'
;MKILNLFILVLFFSLVSCNEWLNVSPEDQIGEKDLFSNGEGFRNALNGIYKSMAEYELYGRQLSWGLPEAMAQTYDYTWATSRSNDLQFTSNYDWTNSHLEPIIDKTWSKAYNVVANCNNLIQNIEKADPELFSEKNPEKRSIWGEALALRAYIQFDMLRLFAAAPITTPQKKYISYITDYPAYVSTPQSVEECLDSIINDLSKSAQLVWSLDSMRGNQTPHYWFEEKRPGIERFTSVRG
;
A
#
# COMPACT_ATOMS: atom_id res chain seq x y z
N MET A 1 -45.53 10.91 47.86
CA MET A 1 -45.19 11.71 46.63
C MET A 1 -43.78 12.28 46.66
N LYS A 2 -43.27 12.95 47.70
CA LYS A 2 -41.91 13.55 47.73
C LYS A 2 -40.78 12.52 47.62
N ILE A 3 -40.89 11.33 48.20
CA ILE A 3 -39.86 10.26 48.16
C ILE A 3 -39.81 9.61 46.77
N LEU A 4 -40.96 9.44 46.11
CA LEU A 4 -41.03 8.91 44.76
C LEU A 4 -40.37 9.84 43.71
N ASN A 5 -40.61 11.16 43.88
CA ASN A 5 -39.97 12.15 43.01
C ASN A 5 -38.44 12.23 43.22
N LEU A 6 -37.97 12.03 44.45
CA LEU A 6 -36.52 11.96 44.73
C LEU A 6 -35.90 10.73 44.10
N PHE A 7 -36.58 9.59 44.12
CA PHE A 7 -36.12 8.35 43.51
C PHE A 7 -36.04 8.45 41.98
N ILE A 8 -37.01 9.10 41.34
CA ILE A 8 -37.03 9.38 39.91
C ILE A 8 -35.87 10.33 39.51
N LEU A 9 -35.61 11.35 40.35
CA LEU A 9 -34.53 12.29 40.11
C LEU A 9 -33.14 11.62 40.17
N VAL A 10 -32.92 10.72 41.15
CA VAL A 10 -31.66 9.97 41.28
C VAL A 10 -31.50 8.98 40.12
N LEU A 11 -32.59 8.34 39.67
CA LEU A 11 -32.54 7.45 38.50
C LEU A 11 -32.22 8.18 37.20
N PHE A 12 -32.67 9.42 37.05
CA PHE A 12 -32.35 10.24 35.89
C PHE A 12 -30.87 10.69 35.85
N PHE A 13 -30.25 10.95 37.01
CA PHE A 13 -28.85 11.27 37.12
C PHE A 13 -27.91 10.08 36.87
N SER A 14 -28.38 8.83 37.11
CA SER A 14 -27.60 7.63 36.84
C SER A 14 -27.55 7.26 35.35
N LEU A 15 -28.36 7.88 34.47
CA LEU A 15 -28.38 7.64 33.05
C LEU A 15 -27.38 8.57 32.26
N VAL A 16 -26.78 9.54 32.94
CA VAL A 16 -25.71 10.40 32.34
C VAL A 16 -24.36 9.75 32.60
N SER A 17 -24.23 8.46 32.30
CA SER A 17 -22.98 7.73 32.47
C SER A 17 -22.15 7.82 31.21
N CYS A 18 -21.04 8.50 31.32
CA CYS A 18 -19.78 8.36 30.62
C CYS A 18 -19.81 7.71 29.22
N ASN A 19 -19.97 8.52 28.17
CA ASN A 19 -19.63 8.13 26.79
C ASN A 19 -18.10 7.95 26.60
N GLU A 20 -17.28 8.47 27.50
CA GLU A 20 -15.81 8.40 27.36
C GLU A 20 -15.23 7.02 27.74
N TRP A 21 -15.94 6.21 28.56
CA TRP A 21 -15.41 4.89 28.92
C TRP A 21 -15.55 3.85 27.81
N LEU A 22 -16.37 4.10 26.78
CA LEU A 22 -16.52 3.24 25.60
C LEU A 22 -15.53 3.60 24.47
N ASN A 23 -14.82 4.71 24.59
CA ASN A 23 -13.76 5.14 23.66
C ASN A 23 -12.38 4.66 24.14
N VAL A 24 -12.27 3.40 24.55
CA VAL A 24 -10.96 2.79 24.78
C VAL A 24 -10.37 2.43 23.43
N SER A 25 -9.57 3.33 22.86
CA SER A 25 -8.60 2.93 21.85
C SER A 25 -7.63 1.96 22.53
N PRO A 26 -7.33 0.78 21.97
CA PRO A 26 -6.28 -0.09 22.49
C PRO A 26 -5.01 0.73 22.65
N GLU A 27 -4.32 0.61 23.79
CA GLU A 27 -3.10 1.39 24.10
C GLU A 27 -2.00 1.26 23.04
N ASP A 28 -2.08 0.22 22.21
CA ASP A 28 -1.13 -0.06 21.11
C ASP A 28 -1.54 0.51 19.74
N GLN A 29 -2.67 1.22 19.62
CA GLN A 29 -3.14 1.79 18.36
C GLN A 29 -3.13 3.31 18.40
N ILE A 30 -2.22 3.90 17.64
CA ILE A 30 -2.21 5.35 17.39
C ILE A 30 -3.45 5.68 16.55
N GLY A 31 -4.30 6.58 17.07
CA GLY A 31 -5.46 7.07 16.33
C GLY A 31 -5.04 7.77 15.03
N GLU A 32 -5.84 7.68 13.99
CA GLU A 32 -5.53 8.30 12.68
C GLU A 32 -5.21 9.81 12.82
N LYS A 33 -5.95 10.53 13.65
CA LYS A 33 -5.72 11.96 13.89
C LYS A 33 -4.36 12.22 14.55
N ASP A 34 -3.95 11.36 15.45
CA ASP A 34 -2.68 11.47 16.15
C ASP A 34 -1.52 11.09 15.23
N LEU A 35 -1.71 10.06 14.41
CA LEU A 35 -0.72 9.64 13.41
C LEU A 35 -0.39 10.76 12.43
N PHE A 36 -1.38 11.46 11.92
CA PHE A 36 -1.19 12.54 10.92
C PHE A 36 -1.11 13.95 11.54
N SER A 37 -0.82 14.05 12.84
CA SER A 37 -0.66 15.34 13.52
C SER A 37 0.68 16.03 13.28
N ASN A 38 1.69 15.29 12.81
CA ASN A 38 3.06 15.78 12.58
C ASN A 38 3.77 15.01 11.46
N GLY A 39 4.87 15.56 10.95
CA GLY A 39 5.64 14.98 9.85
C GLY A 39 6.24 13.60 10.15
N GLU A 40 6.57 13.31 11.41
CA GLU A 40 7.07 11.98 11.82
C GLU A 40 5.99 10.91 11.64
N GLY A 41 4.75 11.21 11.98
CA GLY A 41 3.63 10.31 11.76
C GLY A 41 3.41 9.98 10.28
N PHE A 42 3.55 10.94 9.38
CA PHE A 42 3.53 10.70 7.93
C PHE A 42 4.68 9.79 7.47
N ARG A 43 5.90 10.01 7.99
CA ARG A 43 7.05 9.11 7.71
C ARG A 43 6.80 7.70 8.22
N ASN A 44 6.26 7.57 9.42
CA ASN A 44 5.95 6.28 10.03
C ASN A 44 4.86 5.53 9.23
N ALA A 45 3.84 6.23 8.74
CA ALA A 45 2.83 5.65 7.85
C ALA A 45 3.46 5.13 6.55
N LEU A 46 4.32 5.92 5.89
CA LEU A 46 5.04 5.49 4.68
C LEU A 46 5.95 4.29 4.96
N ASN A 47 6.70 4.30 6.05
CA ASN A 47 7.54 3.16 6.45
C ASN A 47 6.72 1.91 6.74
N GLY A 48 5.51 2.08 7.32
CA GLY A 48 4.55 1.00 7.53
C GLY A 48 4.09 0.37 6.21
N ILE A 49 3.86 1.18 5.18
CA ILE A 49 3.54 0.72 3.82
C ILE A 49 4.68 -0.12 3.26
N TYR A 50 5.93 0.37 3.29
CA TYR A 50 7.10 -0.38 2.84
C TYR A 50 7.29 -1.69 3.59
N LYS A 51 7.10 -1.67 4.92
CA LYS A 51 7.17 -2.87 5.75
C LYS A 51 6.12 -3.90 5.34
N SER A 52 4.90 -3.47 5.11
CA SER A 52 3.81 -4.36 4.67
C SER A 52 4.09 -4.92 3.27
N MET A 53 4.63 -4.13 2.35
CA MET A 53 5.03 -4.61 1.03
C MET A 53 6.15 -5.65 1.09
N ALA A 54 7.05 -5.58 2.08
CA ALA A 54 8.14 -6.55 2.25
C ALA A 54 7.68 -7.90 2.85
N GLU A 55 6.41 -8.05 3.23
CA GLU A 55 5.89 -9.31 3.76
C GLU A 55 5.93 -10.43 2.71
N TYR A 56 5.97 -11.68 3.21
CA TYR A 56 6.05 -12.90 2.39
C TYR A 56 4.94 -13.00 1.35
N GLU A 57 3.73 -12.57 1.71
CA GLU A 57 2.54 -12.59 0.87
C GLU A 57 2.59 -11.58 -0.29
N LEU A 58 3.51 -10.61 -0.21
CA LEU A 58 3.71 -9.61 -1.24
C LEU A 58 5.13 -9.74 -1.84
N TYR A 59 5.95 -8.69 -1.75
CA TYR A 59 7.27 -8.67 -2.41
C TYR A 59 8.34 -9.46 -1.67
N GLY A 60 8.10 -9.92 -0.43
CA GLY A 60 8.97 -10.87 0.24
C GLY A 60 9.05 -12.21 -0.51
N ARG A 61 7.96 -12.60 -1.23
CA ARG A 61 7.97 -13.79 -2.10
C ARG A 61 6.94 -13.73 -3.23
N GLN A 62 5.63 -13.58 -2.90
CA GLN A 62 4.55 -13.93 -3.82
C GLN A 62 4.47 -13.01 -5.07
N LEU A 63 4.74 -11.72 -4.93
CA LEU A 63 4.74 -10.76 -6.04
C LEU A 63 6.12 -10.55 -6.69
N SER A 64 7.15 -11.22 -6.20
CA SER A 64 8.50 -11.18 -6.77
C SER A 64 8.82 -12.49 -7.49
N TRP A 65 9.42 -13.45 -6.79
CA TRP A 65 9.85 -14.75 -7.35
C TRP A 65 8.84 -15.88 -7.11
N GLY A 66 7.66 -15.60 -6.54
CA GLY A 66 6.59 -16.55 -6.30
C GLY A 66 5.67 -16.72 -7.52
N LEU A 67 4.46 -16.13 -7.45
CA LEU A 67 3.43 -16.30 -8.47
C LEU A 67 3.88 -15.85 -9.88
N PRO A 68 4.48 -14.66 -10.10
CA PRO A 68 4.84 -14.22 -11.44
C PRO A 68 5.87 -15.12 -12.12
N GLU A 69 6.91 -15.54 -11.40
CA GLU A 69 7.95 -16.41 -11.94
C GLU A 69 7.43 -17.81 -12.26
N ALA A 70 6.55 -18.34 -11.39
CA ALA A 70 5.93 -19.63 -11.63
C ALA A 70 4.96 -19.59 -12.82
N MET A 71 4.17 -18.53 -12.97
CA MET A 71 3.31 -18.30 -14.15
C MET A 71 4.12 -18.16 -15.44
N ALA A 72 5.28 -17.51 -15.37
CA ALA A 72 6.18 -17.37 -16.50
C ALA A 72 6.91 -18.69 -16.86
N GLN A 73 6.78 -19.73 -15.99
CA GLN A 73 7.46 -21.03 -16.16
C GLN A 73 8.98 -20.88 -16.36
N THR A 74 9.57 -19.92 -15.65
CA THR A 74 11.01 -19.60 -15.75
C THR A 74 11.89 -20.76 -15.29
N TYR A 75 11.37 -21.61 -14.38
CA TYR A 75 12.04 -22.78 -13.84
C TYR A 75 11.18 -24.03 -14.01
N ASP A 76 11.83 -25.21 -13.96
CA ASP A 76 11.15 -26.48 -13.86
C ASP A 76 10.67 -26.74 -12.42
N TYR A 77 9.37 -26.67 -12.22
CA TYR A 77 8.73 -26.86 -10.91
C TYR A 77 8.22 -28.29 -10.69
N THR A 78 8.48 -29.24 -11.59
CA THR A 78 8.02 -30.65 -11.46
C THR A 78 8.58 -31.33 -10.22
N TRP A 79 9.73 -30.88 -9.74
CA TRP A 79 10.42 -31.40 -8.54
C TRP A 79 10.17 -30.54 -7.29
N ALA A 80 9.18 -29.65 -7.32
CA ALA A 80 8.85 -28.85 -6.17
C ALA A 80 8.46 -29.72 -4.97
N THR A 81 9.06 -29.43 -3.82
CA THR A 81 8.78 -30.17 -2.58
C THR A 81 7.45 -29.73 -1.98
N SER A 82 6.96 -30.48 -0.97
CA SER A 82 5.73 -30.13 -0.24
C SER A 82 5.71 -28.70 0.35
N ARG A 83 6.88 -28.04 0.50
CA ARG A 83 6.99 -26.64 0.97
C ARG A 83 6.86 -25.60 -0.13
N SER A 84 6.89 -26.02 -1.39
CA SER A 84 6.80 -25.14 -2.58
C SER A 84 5.82 -25.67 -3.62
N ASN A 85 4.84 -26.47 -3.21
CA ASN A 85 3.79 -26.98 -4.09
C ASN A 85 2.98 -25.89 -4.74
N ASP A 86 2.85 -24.75 -4.09
CA ASP A 86 2.20 -23.56 -4.63
C ASP A 86 2.84 -23.10 -5.95
N LEU A 87 4.18 -23.18 -6.07
CA LEU A 87 4.87 -22.85 -7.31
C LEU A 87 4.56 -23.86 -8.43
N GLN A 88 4.47 -25.15 -8.09
CA GLN A 88 4.10 -26.18 -9.05
C GLN A 88 2.64 -26.03 -9.51
N PHE A 89 1.70 -25.80 -8.60
CA PHE A 89 0.31 -25.55 -8.95
C PHE A 89 0.15 -24.28 -9.79
N THR A 90 0.88 -23.22 -9.44
CA THR A 90 0.90 -21.98 -10.19
C THR A 90 1.45 -22.17 -11.61
N SER A 91 2.56 -22.90 -11.77
CA SER A 91 3.15 -23.17 -13.09
C SER A 91 2.26 -24.05 -13.97
N ASN A 92 1.43 -24.88 -13.37
CA ASN A 92 0.42 -25.67 -14.07
C ASN A 92 -0.91 -24.94 -14.29
N TYR A 93 -1.03 -23.68 -13.82
CA TYR A 93 -2.26 -22.89 -13.85
C TYR A 93 -3.45 -23.58 -13.16
N ASP A 94 -3.19 -24.34 -12.10
CA ASP A 94 -4.19 -25.05 -11.30
C ASP A 94 -4.79 -24.11 -10.23
N TRP A 95 -5.53 -23.13 -10.66
CA TRP A 95 -6.08 -22.04 -9.82
C TRP A 95 -7.13 -22.51 -8.82
N THR A 96 -7.71 -23.69 -9.02
CA THR A 96 -8.74 -24.26 -8.14
C THR A 96 -8.16 -25.18 -7.08
N ASN A 97 -6.84 -25.27 -7.01
CA ASN A 97 -6.16 -26.12 -6.03
C ASN A 97 -6.33 -25.56 -4.61
N SER A 98 -6.79 -26.40 -3.70
CA SER A 98 -7.06 -26.02 -2.30
C SER A 98 -5.84 -25.52 -1.52
N HIS A 99 -4.62 -25.79 -1.98
CA HIS A 99 -3.38 -25.26 -1.39
C HIS A 99 -3.00 -23.91 -1.99
N LEU A 100 -3.38 -23.64 -3.24
CA LEU A 100 -3.05 -22.38 -3.92
C LEU A 100 -4.07 -21.27 -3.63
N GLU A 101 -5.34 -21.59 -3.58
CA GLU A 101 -6.43 -20.64 -3.36
C GLU A 101 -6.22 -19.75 -2.12
N PRO A 102 -5.89 -20.27 -0.93
CA PRO A 102 -5.64 -19.42 0.26
C PRO A 102 -4.43 -18.48 0.11
N ILE A 103 -3.44 -18.86 -0.70
CA ILE A 103 -2.25 -18.04 -0.97
C ILE A 103 -2.64 -16.86 -1.84
N ILE A 104 -3.43 -17.10 -2.88
CA ILE A 104 -3.95 -16.06 -3.77
C ILE A 104 -4.82 -15.09 -2.99
N ASP A 105 -5.77 -15.59 -2.19
CA ASP A 105 -6.65 -14.77 -1.36
C ASP A 105 -5.88 -13.89 -0.37
N LYS A 106 -4.85 -14.44 0.24
CA LYS A 106 -4.02 -13.72 1.19
C LYS A 106 -3.18 -12.65 0.49
N THR A 107 -2.62 -12.97 -0.68
CA THR A 107 -1.89 -12.01 -1.52
C THR A 107 -2.81 -10.86 -1.93
N TRP A 108 -4.01 -11.16 -2.40
CA TRP A 108 -5.03 -10.17 -2.74
C TRP A 108 -5.37 -9.26 -1.56
N SER A 109 -5.75 -9.86 -0.43
CA SER A 109 -6.16 -9.12 0.77
C SER A 109 -5.04 -8.22 1.29
N LYS A 110 -3.80 -8.71 1.32
CA LYS A 110 -2.63 -7.93 1.75
C LYS A 110 -2.32 -6.81 0.79
N ALA A 111 -2.41 -7.03 -0.52
CA ALA A 111 -2.18 -6.02 -1.53
C ALA A 111 -3.17 -4.85 -1.39
N TYR A 112 -4.47 -5.15 -1.27
CA TYR A 112 -5.49 -4.10 -1.09
C TYR A 112 -5.46 -3.44 0.28
N ASN A 113 -4.92 -4.10 1.31
CA ASN A 113 -4.61 -3.44 2.58
C ASN A 113 -3.49 -2.39 2.41
N VAL A 114 -2.44 -2.70 1.65
CA VAL A 114 -1.40 -1.72 1.29
C VAL A 114 -1.98 -0.57 0.48
N VAL A 115 -2.86 -0.83 -0.49
CA VAL A 115 -3.56 0.22 -1.26
C VAL A 115 -4.36 1.13 -0.33
N ALA A 116 -5.09 0.58 0.64
CA ALA A 116 -5.86 1.34 1.62
C ALA A 116 -4.95 2.25 2.46
N ASN A 117 -3.80 1.74 2.91
CA ASN A 117 -2.82 2.52 3.66
C ASN A 117 -2.20 3.65 2.80
N CYS A 118 -1.90 3.38 1.51
CA CYS A 118 -1.47 4.42 0.57
C CYS A 118 -2.54 5.51 0.41
N ASN A 119 -3.80 5.12 0.23
CA ASN A 119 -4.90 6.06 0.06
C ASN A 119 -5.11 6.92 1.31
N ASN A 120 -5.07 6.32 2.49
CA ASN A 120 -5.16 7.05 3.75
C ASN A 120 -4.03 8.08 3.88
N LEU A 121 -2.79 7.66 3.62
CA LEU A 121 -1.64 8.57 3.65
C LEU A 121 -1.79 9.70 2.61
N ILE A 122 -2.18 9.40 1.37
CA ILE A 122 -2.34 10.36 0.29
C ILE A 122 -3.42 11.40 0.63
N GLN A 123 -4.58 10.96 1.12
CA GLN A 123 -5.68 11.87 1.47
C GLN A 123 -5.33 12.81 2.63
N ASN A 124 -4.54 12.34 3.59
CA ASN A 124 -4.11 13.15 4.72
C ASN A 124 -2.97 14.10 4.34
N ILE A 125 -1.96 13.63 3.59
CA ILE A 125 -0.82 14.47 3.22
C ILE A 125 -1.21 15.59 2.23
N GLU A 126 -2.19 15.37 1.38
CA GLU A 126 -2.69 16.39 0.45
C GLU A 126 -3.16 17.64 1.20
N LYS A 127 -3.83 17.46 2.32
CA LYS A 127 -4.40 18.52 3.18
C LYS A 127 -3.43 19.04 4.23
N ALA A 128 -2.32 18.36 4.48
CA ALA A 128 -1.39 18.67 5.54
C ALA A 128 -0.67 20.00 5.29
N ASP A 129 -0.47 20.79 6.37
CA ASP A 129 0.36 21.97 6.30
C ASP A 129 1.84 21.59 6.14
N PRO A 130 2.58 22.18 5.18
CA PRO A 130 4.02 21.96 5.04
C PRO A 130 4.83 22.20 6.33
N GLU A 131 4.36 23.09 7.19
CA GLU A 131 5.04 23.41 8.46
C GLU A 131 5.05 22.22 9.46
N LEU A 132 4.24 21.20 9.23
CA LEU A 132 4.27 19.96 10.03
C LEU A 132 5.53 19.12 9.76
N PHE A 133 6.22 19.35 8.67
CA PHE A 133 7.37 18.55 8.22
C PHE A 133 8.68 19.27 8.52
N SER A 134 9.71 18.52 8.92
CA SER A 134 11.02 19.09 9.28
C SER A 134 11.70 19.80 8.10
N GLU A 135 11.57 19.27 6.90
CA GLU A 135 12.06 19.88 5.66
C GLU A 135 10.93 20.58 4.89
N LYS A 136 9.79 20.83 5.53
CA LYS A 136 8.62 21.53 4.95
C LYS A 136 8.15 20.91 3.64
N ASN A 137 7.97 21.73 2.60
CA ASN A 137 7.49 21.30 1.29
C ASN A 137 8.31 20.18 0.62
N PRO A 138 9.64 20.18 0.62
CA PRO A 138 10.45 19.10 0.09
C PRO A 138 10.08 17.73 0.68
N GLU A 139 10.02 17.64 1.99
CA GLU A 139 9.70 16.38 2.66
C GLU A 139 8.25 15.96 2.41
N LYS A 140 7.29 16.88 2.54
CA LYS A 140 5.88 16.62 2.21
C LYS A 140 5.73 16.05 0.80
N ARG A 141 6.37 16.67 -0.19
CA ARG A 141 6.30 16.25 -1.59
C ARG A 141 6.95 14.88 -1.82
N SER A 142 8.08 14.60 -1.16
CA SER A 142 8.74 13.30 -1.23
C SER A 142 7.80 12.18 -0.74
N ILE A 143 7.28 12.32 0.47
CA ILE A 143 6.36 11.33 1.06
C ILE A 143 5.11 11.14 0.19
N TRP A 144 4.55 12.23 -0.30
CA TRP A 144 3.36 12.17 -1.16
C TRP A 144 3.65 11.47 -2.49
N GLY A 145 4.76 11.83 -3.14
CA GLY A 145 5.17 11.21 -4.40
C GLY A 145 5.45 9.71 -4.24
N GLU A 146 6.15 9.32 -3.18
CA GLU A 146 6.40 7.91 -2.88
C GLU A 146 5.09 7.14 -2.64
N ALA A 147 4.15 7.67 -1.87
CA ALA A 147 2.87 7.03 -1.62
C ALA A 147 2.06 6.80 -2.91
N LEU A 148 2.05 7.79 -3.83
CA LEU A 148 1.43 7.65 -5.16
C LEU A 148 2.10 6.56 -6.00
N ALA A 149 3.44 6.53 -6.02
CA ALA A 149 4.19 5.51 -6.75
C ALA A 149 3.91 4.11 -6.21
N LEU A 150 3.89 3.93 -4.88
CA LEU A 150 3.62 2.65 -4.24
C LEU A 150 2.18 2.17 -4.52
N ARG A 151 1.20 3.08 -4.47
CA ARG A 151 -0.18 2.77 -4.85
C ARG A 151 -0.29 2.28 -6.29
N ALA A 152 0.34 2.98 -7.20
CA ALA A 152 0.35 2.64 -8.62
C ALA A 152 1.06 1.30 -8.86
N TYR A 153 2.21 1.09 -8.21
CA TYR A 153 3.03 -0.10 -8.36
C TYR A 153 2.28 -1.37 -7.95
N ILE A 154 1.70 -1.38 -6.75
CA ILE A 154 1.01 -2.58 -6.26
C ILE A 154 -0.28 -2.86 -7.05
N GLN A 155 -1.04 -1.81 -7.44
CA GLN A 155 -2.25 -2.00 -8.25
C GLN A 155 -1.91 -2.43 -9.69
N PHE A 156 -0.75 -2.04 -10.23
CA PHE A 156 -0.26 -2.58 -11.50
C PHE A 156 0.03 -4.08 -11.40
N ASP A 157 0.63 -4.54 -10.30
CA ASP A 157 0.86 -5.97 -10.09
C ASP A 157 -0.45 -6.75 -9.96
N MET A 158 -1.44 -6.18 -9.26
CA MET A 158 -2.77 -6.79 -9.21
C MET A 158 -3.42 -6.84 -10.61
N LEU A 159 -3.28 -5.79 -11.40
CA LEU A 159 -3.77 -5.78 -12.78
C LEU A 159 -3.11 -6.89 -13.61
N ARG A 160 -1.78 -7.03 -13.54
CA ARG A 160 -1.03 -8.07 -14.27
C ARG A 160 -1.43 -9.50 -13.90
N LEU A 161 -1.74 -9.73 -12.61
CA LEU A 161 -2.05 -11.07 -12.10
C LEU A 161 -3.51 -11.45 -12.34
N PHE A 162 -4.44 -10.50 -12.29
CA PHE A 162 -5.87 -10.78 -12.25
C PHE A 162 -6.66 -10.31 -13.48
N ALA A 163 -5.99 -9.66 -14.44
CA ALA A 163 -6.60 -9.28 -15.70
C ALA A 163 -5.93 -9.97 -16.90
N ALA A 164 -6.71 -10.19 -17.95
CA ALA A 164 -6.14 -10.69 -19.19
C ALA A 164 -5.27 -9.62 -19.87
N ALA A 165 -4.31 -10.05 -20.68
CA ALA A 165 -3.49 -9.12 -21.46
C ALA A 165 -4.36 -8.17 -22.30
N PRO A 166 -4.02 -6.87 -22.39
CA PRO A 166 -4.85 -5.87 -23.07
C PRO A 166 -5.18 -6.22 -24.52
N ILE A 167 -4.27 -6.91 -25.20
CA ILE A 167 -4.43 -7.34 -26.60
C ILE A 167 -5.58 -8.34 -26.78
N THR A 168 -5.97 -9.07 -25.73
CA THR A 168 -7.00 -10.12 -25.86
C THR A 168 -8.41 -9.58 -25.63
N THR A 169 -8.59 -8.78 -24.57
CA THR A 169 -9.91 -8.28 -24.15
C THR A 169 -9.81 -6.87 -23.55
N PRO A 170 -9.47 -5.83 -24.31
CA PRO A 170 -9.14 -4.50 -23.79
C PRO A 170 -10.30 -3.84 -23.04
N GLN A 171 -11.55 -4.11 -23.45
CA GLN A 171 -12.74 -3.48 -22.86
C GLN A 171 -13.37 -4.30 -21.72
N LYS A 172 -12.90 -5.51 -21.46
CA LYS A 172 -13.42 -6.32 -20.36
C LYS A 172 -12.98 -5.76 -19.03
N LYS A 173 -13.92 -5.66 -18.09
CA LYS A 173 -13.69 -5.15 -16.75
C LYS A 173 -13.27 -6.29 -15.83
N TYR A 174 -12.18 -6.10 -15.11
CA TYR A 174 -11.59 -7.14 -14.24
C TYR A 174 -11.48 -6.70 -12.79
N ILE A 175 -10.74 -5.63 -12.54
CA ILE A 175 -10.48 -5.10 -11.22
C ILE A 175 -10.74 -3.61 -11.19
N SER A 176 -10.79 -3.03 -9.99
CA SER A 176 -10.93 -1.59 -9.82
C SER A 176 -9.60 -0.98 -9.41
N TYR A 177 -9.26 0.18 -9.97
CA TYR A 177 -8.20 1.02 -9.44
C TYR A 177 -8.75 1.84 -8.27
N ILE A 178 -8.28 1.57 -7.06
CA ILE A 178 -8.84 2.13 -5.82
C ILE A 178 -8.03 3.35 -5.39
N THR A 179 -8.71 4.49 -5.22
CA THR A 179 -8.11 5.77 -4.83
C THR A 179 -8.64 6.33 -3.52
N ASP A 180 -9.72 5.76 -3.01
CA ASP A 180 -10.42 6.29 -1.84
C ASP A 180 -10.10 5.49 -0.58
N TYR A 181 -10.15 6.17 0.57
CA TYR A 181 -10.10 5.57 1.89
C TYR A 181 -11.12 6.25 2.82
N PRO A 182 -11.96 5.49 3.53
CA PRO A 182 -12.22 4.06 3.30
C PRO A 182 -12.93 3.80 1.96
N ALA A 183 -12.58 2.69 1.31
CA ALA A 183 -13.24 2.27 0.08
C ALA A 183 -14.40 1.32 0.42
N TYR A 184 -15.63 1.73 0.17
CA TYR A 184 -16.82 0.90 0.46
C TYR A 184 -17.26 0.04 -0.72
N VAL A 185 -17.33 0.64 -1.90
CA VAL A 185 -17.73 -0.03 -3.15
C VAL A 185 -16.90 0.51 -4.28
N SER A 186 -16.36 -0.39 -5.09
CA SER A 186 -15.63 -0.03 -6.30
C SER A 186 -16.23 -0.71 -7.52
N THR A 187 -16.27 0.00 -8.63
CA THR A 187 -16.74 -0.55 -9.91
C THR A 187 -15.54 -1.08 -10.69
N PRO A 188 -15.57 -2.34 -11.14
CA PRO A 188 -14.49 -2.87 -11.98
C PRO A 188 -14.30 -2.01 -13.25
N GLN A 189 -13.05 -1.83 -13.63
CA GLN A 189 -12.60 -1.03 -14.77
C GLN A 189 -11.97 -1.94 -15.83
N SER A 190 -11.88 -1.43 -17.06
CA SER A 190 -11.11 -2.08 -18.11
C SER A 190 -9.60 -1.98 -17.81
N VAL A 191 -8.81 -2.81 -18.49
CA VAL A 191 -7.34 -2.75 -18.36
C VAL A 191 -6.81 -1.37 -18.76
N GLU A 192 -7.38 -0.77 -19.81
CA GLU A 192 -7.00 0.57 -20.30
C GLU A 192 -7.28 1.65 -19.24
N GLU A 193 -8.51 1.67 -18.67
CA GLU A 193 -8.86 2.61 -17.59
C GLU A 193 -7.96 2.47 -16.36
N CYS A 194 -7.60 1.24 -15.99
CA CYS A 194 -6.66 1.00 -14.90
C CYS A 194 -5.24 1.51 -15.23
N LEU A 195 -4.75 1.25 -16.45
CA LEU A 195 -3.43 1.72 -16.89
C LEU A 195 -3.37 3.25 -16.93
N ASP A 196 -4.41 3.92 -17.40
CA ASP A 196 -4.49 5.38 -17.39
C ASP A 196 -4.41 5.93 -15.96
N SER A 197 -5.09 5.30 -15.01
CA SER A 197 -5.02 5.67 -13.60
C SER A 197 -3.63 5.46 -13.01
N ILE A 198 -2.99 4.34 -13.32
CA ILE A 198 -1.61 4.03 -12.92
C ILE A 198 -0.62 5.07 -13.47
N ILE A 199 -0.72 5.37 -14.78
CA ILE A 199 0.15 6.36 -15.45
C ILE A 199 -0.06 7.75 -14.84
N ASN A 200 -1.29 8.12 -14.52
CA ASN A 200 -1.59 9.40 -13.88
C ASN A 200 -0.93 9.50 -12.49
N ASP A 201 -1.02 8.48 -11.65
CA ASP A 201 -0.38 8.46 -10.34
C ASP A 201 1.14 8.51 -10.45
N LEU A 202 1.74 7.72 -11.35
CA LEU A 202 3.19 7.75 -11.58
C LEU A 202 3.67 9.10 -12.12
N SER A 203 2.90 9.72 -13.00
CA SER A 203 3.20 11.05 -13.55
C SER A 203 3.15 12.12 -12.46
N LYS A 204 2.12 12.10 -11.60
CA LYS A 204 2.00 13.00 -10.45
C LYS A 204 3.13 12.77 -9.44
N SER A 205 3.46 11.50 -9.17
CA SER A 205 4.61 11.13 -8.33
C SER A 205 5.91 11.72 -8.88
N ALA A 206 6.20 11.48 -10.14
CA ALA A 206 7.41 12.00 -10.79
C ALA A 206 7.50 13.53 -10.71
N GLN A 207 6.40 14.26 -10.94
CA GLN A 207 6.37 15.72 -10.80
C GLN A 207 6.66 16.20 -9.37
N LEU A 208 6.17 15.46 -8.36
CA LEU A 208 6.41 15.79 -6.96
C LEU A 208 7.86 15.60 -6.56
N VAL A 209 8.52 14.52 -6.99
CA VAL A 209 9.87 14.15 -6.56
C VAL A 209 10.97 14.65 -7.47
N TRP A 210 10.69 14.98 -8.73
CA TRP A 210 11.68 15.34 -9.75
C TRP A 210 12.68 16.40 -9.31
N SER A 211 12.20 17.51 -8.74
CA SER A 211 13.08 18.60 -8.30
C SER A 211 13.99 18.18 -7.14
N LEU A 212 13.54 17.24 -6.32
CA LEU A 212 14.29 16.71 -5.18
C LEU A 212 15.35 15.75 -5.64
N ASP A 213 15.00 14.84 -6.53
CA ASP A 213 15.93 13.85 -7.10
C ASP A 213 16.97 14.49 -8.02
N SER A 214 16.58 15.51 -8.81
CA SER A 214 17.53 16.25 -9.66
C SER A 214 18.54 17.04 -8.83
N MET A 215 18.13 17.58 -7.70
CA MET A 215 19.06 18.25 -6.75
C MET A 215 19.99 17.23 -6.08
N ARG A 216 19.47 16.08 -5.68
CA ARG A 216 20.27 14.99 -5.06
C ARG A 216 21.21 14.32 -6.08
N GLY A 217 20.82 14.21 -7.34
CA GLY A 217 21.63 13.65 -8.41
C GLY A 217 22.86 14.50 -8.77
N ASN A 218 22.85 15.79 -8.47
CA ASN A 218 23.98 16.71 -8.68
C ASN A 218 24.85 16.90 -7.41
N GLN A 219 24.39 16.45 -6.27
CA GLN A 219 25.17 16.42 -5.05
C GLN A 219 25.85 15.06 -4.99
N THR A 220 27.15 15.08 -4.80
CA THR A 220 28.07 13.94 -4.62
C THR A 220 27.39 12.64 -4.21
N PRO A 221 27.80 11.52 -4.79
CA PRO A 221 27.24 10.20 -4.50
C PRO A 221 27.10 10.05 -3.00
N HIS A 222 25.96 9.54 -2.55
CA HIS A 222 25.72 9.30 -1.15
C HIS A 222 26.87 8.46 -0.61
N TYR A 223 27.75 9.05 0.21
CA TYR A 223 28.94 8.41 0.79
C TYR A 223 28.61 7.07 1.49
N TRP A 224 27.35 6.86 1.88
CA TRP A 224 26.82 5.61 2.41
C TRP A 224 26.99 4.41 1.48
N PHE A 225 26.91 4.62 0.16
CA PHE A 225 27.08 3.54 -0.80
C PHE A 225 28.55 3.32 -1.18
N GLU A 226 29.34 4.40 -1.18
CA GLU A 226 30.75 4.31 -1.54
C GLU A 226 31.61 3.73 -0.41
N GLU A 227 31.32 4.10 0.84
CA GLU A 227 32.11 3.69 2.01
C GLU A 227 31.83 2.25 2.47
N LYS A 228 30.62 1.72 2.24
CA LYS A 228 30.21 0.40 2.70
C LYS A 228 30.17 -0.72 1.66
N ARG A 229 30.33 -0.41 0.38
CA ARG A 229 30.33 -1.40 -0.71
C ARG A 229 31.33 -1.05 -1.81
N PRO A 230 32.62 -1.22 -1.59
CA PRO A 230 33.61 -1.08 -2.66
C PRO A 230 33.35 -2.17 -3.72
N GLY A 231 33.16 -1.76 -4.98
CA GLY A 231 32.97 -2.67 -6.11
C GLY A 231 31.56 -2.73 -6.72
N ILE A 232 30.60 -1.94 -6.25
CA ILE A 232 29.34 -1.75 -6.96
C ILE A 232 29.48 -0.52 -7.87
N GLU A 233 29.66 -0.79 -9.15
CA GLU A 233 29.57 0.27 -10.16
C GLU A 233 28.19 0.92 -10.11
N ARG A 234 28.15 2.25 -10.20
CA ARG A 234 26.91 3.02 -10.22
C ARG A 234 26.00 2.50 -11.32
N PHE A 235 24.80 2.10 -10.95
CA PHE A 235 23.71 2.13 -11.89
C PHE A 235 23.39 3.61 -12.18
N THR A 236 24.08 4.18 -13.15
CA THR A 236 23.62 5.43 -13.75
C THR A 236 22.26 5.13 -14.35
N SER A 237 21.24 5.88 -13.93
CA SER A 237 19.92 5.83 -14.54
C SER A 237 20.12 5.91 -16.06
N VAL A 238 19.74 4.86 -16.77
CA VAL A 238 19.71 4.86 -18.22
C VAL A 238 18.66 5.90 -18.60
N ARG A 239 19.15 7.07 -19.01
CA ARG A 239 18.33 8.03 -19.73
C ARG A 239 18.14 7.44 -21.13
N GLY A 240 16.95 6.95 -21.38
CA GLY A 240 16.41 6.68 -22.70
C GLY A 240 15.09 7.39 -22.82
#